data_3e228bb76de4917c33bf0c9da9ad40a5
#
_entry.id   3e228bb76de4917c33bf0c9da9ad40a5
#
_cell.length_a   1.000
_cell.length_b   1.000
_cell.length_c   1.000
_cell.angle_alpha   90.00
_cell.angle_beta   90.00
_cell.angle_gamma   90.00
#
_symmetry.space_group_name_H-M   'P 1'
#
loop_
_entity.id
_entity.type
_entity.pdbx_description
1 polymer ?
#
loop_
_entity_poly.entity_id
_entity_poly.type
_entity_poly.pdbx_seq_one_letter_code
_entity_poly.pdbx_strand_id
1 'polypeptide(L)'
;MQVLGFNVVIQRAENISAEDFLPRSRSLESLRQAAKSCKGCDLYLNATQTVFGDGPGHASVMLVGEQPGDIEDQKGEPFVGPAGR
;
A
#
# COMPACT_ATOMS: atom_id res chain seq x y z
N MET A 1 1.62 -13.99 3.82
CA MET A 1 2.97 -13.43 3.93
C MET A 1 3.98 -14.56 4.08
N GLN A 2 5.02 -14.54 3.31
CA GLN A 2 6.09 -15.52 3.46
C GLN A 2 7.26 -14.89 4.17
N VAL A 3 7.75 -15.60 5.18
CA VAL A 3 8.94 -15.17 5.91
C VAL A 3 10.04 -16.17 5.56
N LEU A 4 11.08 -15.68 4.90
CA LEU A 4 12.19 -16.53 4.53
C LEU A 4 13.24 -16.69 5.61
N GLY A 5 13.06 -16.01 6.71
CA GLY A 5 13.92 -16.19 7.86
C GLY A 5 15.35 -15.68 7.72
N PHE A 6 15.58 -14.78 6.80
CA PHE A 6 16.91 -14.21 6.64
C PHE A 6 17.09 -13.02 7.57
N ASN A 7 18.18 -13.03 8.30
CA ASN A 7 18.45 -11.98 9.27
C ASN A 7 18.48 -10.58 8.67
N VAL A 8 18.95 -10.45 7.45
CA VAL A 8 19.03 -9.16 6.78
C VAL A 8 17.66 -8.53 6.62
N VAL A 9 16.67 -9.33 6.22
CA VAL A 9 15.30 -8.84 6.06
C VAL A 9 14.71 -8.43 7.39
N ILE A 10 14.95 -9.22 8.41
CA ILE A 10 14.43 -8.96 9.75
C ILE A 10 15.01 -7.66 10.31
N GLN A 11 16.31 -7.45 10.19
CA GLN A 11 16.95 -6.25 10.70
C GLN A 11 16.39 -4.99 10.05
N ARG A 12 16.14 -5.04 8.75
CA ARG A 12 15.57 -3.91 8.05
C ARG A 12 14.16 -3.59 8.53
N ALA A 13 13.35 -4.63 8.76
CA ALA A 13 11.98 -4.46 9.21
C ALA A 13 11.90 -3.85 10.60
N GLU A 14 12.90 -4.06 11.44
CA GLU A 14 12.92 -3.52 12.79
C GLU A 14 13.03 -2.00 12.83
N ASN A 15 13.64 -1.40 11.82
CA ASN A 15 13.97 0.02 11.84
C ASN A 15 13.05 0.87 10.98
N ILE A 16 12.23 0.27 10.12
CA ILE A 16 11.41 1.00 9.18
C ILE A 16 9.99 0.45 9.20
N SER A 17 9.02 1.35 9.30
CA SER A 17 7.60 0.99 9.22
C SER A 17 6.86 2.04 8.40
N ALA A 18 5.62 1.74 8.02
CA ALA A 18 4.79 2.70 7.32
C ALA A 18 4.55 3.97 8.13
N GLU A 19 4.60 3.87 9.44
CA GLU A 19 4.42 5.02 10.33
C GLU A 19 5.43 6.12 10.06
N ASP A 20 6.66 5.76 9.69
CA ASP A 20 7.72 6.73 9.40
C ASP A 20 7.43 7.58 8.16
N PHE A 21 6.49 7.13 7.32
CA PHE A 21 6.16 7.80 6.08
C PHE A 21 4.80 8.51 6.13
N LEU A 22 4.16 8.56 7.30
CA LEU A 22 2.88 9.24 7.45
C LEU A 22 3.08 10.76 7.45
N PRO A 23 2.18 11.50 6.79
CA PRO A 23 2.23 12.96 6.81
C PRO A 23 1.68 13.51 8.11
N ARG A 24 1.94 14.80 8.38
CA ARG A 24 1.37 15.46 9.55
C ARG A 24 -0.16 15.56 9.44
N SER A 25 -0.64 15.92 8.25
CA SER A 25 -2.07 15.96 7.99
C SER A 25 -2.61 14.56 7.74
N ARG A 26 -3.78 14.27 8.27
CA ARG A 26 -4.45 12.97 8.09
C ARG A 26 -5.59 13.05 7.09
N SER A 27 -5.65 14.08 6.25
CA SER A 27 -6.64 14.13 5.17
C SER A 27 -6.35 13.03 4.16
N LEU A 28 -7.39 12.59 3.43
CA LEU A 28 -7.23 11.56 2.41
C LEU A 28 -6.24 11.99 1.33
N GLU A 29 -6.27 13.26 0.94
CA GLU A 29 -5.35 13.75 -0.06
C GLU A 29 -3.89 13.70 0.41
N SER A 30 -3.63 14.13 1.64
CA SER A 30 -2.28 14.06 2.19
C SER A 30 -1.78 12.64 2.32
N LEU A 31 -2.64 11.72 2.75
CA LEU A 31 -2.30 10.30 2.87
C LEU A 31 -2.05 9.68 1.50
N ARG A 32 -2.85 10.04 0.51
CA ARG A 32 -2.67 9.56 -0.86
C ARG A 32 -1.31 9.98 -1.42
N GLN A 33 -0.94 11.25 -1.22
CA GLN A 33 0.35 11.74 -1.68
C GLN A 33 1.51 11.07 -0.95
N ALA A 34 1.41 10.91 0.36
CA ALA A 34 2.44 10.27 1.15
C ALA A 34 2.63 8.80 0.76
N ALA A 35 1.54 8.12 0.43
CA ALA A 35 1.59 6.72 0.04
C ALA A 35 2.42 6.48 -1.22
N LYS A 36 2.49 7.48 -2.11
CA LYS A 36 3.25 7.35 -3.37
C LYS A 36 4.73 7.12 -3.15
N SER A 37 5.27 7.58 -2.04
CA SER A 37 6.70 7.44 -1.74
C SER A 37 6.95 6.59 -0.49
N CYS A 38 5.95 5.84 -0.03
CA CYS A 38 6.08 5.02 1.15
C CYS A 38 7.02 3.85 0.92
N LYS A 39 7.96 3.65 1.83
CA LYS A 39 8.92 2.56 1.82
C LYS A 39 8.91 1.81 3.15
N GLY A 40 7.73 1.76 3.79
CA GLY A 40 7.59 1.13 5.10
C GLY A 40 7.68 -0.38 5.10
N CYS A 41 7.58 -1.01 3.94
CA CYS A 41 7.78 -2.45 3.76
C CYS A 41 8.40 -2.68 2.39
N ASP A 42 8.69 -3.93 2.05
CA ASP A 42 9.39 -4.25 0.82
C ASP A 42 8.50 -4.33 -0.42
N LEU A 43 7.19 -4.14 -0.27
CA LEU A 43 6.27 -4.24 -1.40
C LEU A 43 6.57 -3.23 -2.51
N TYR A 44 7.09 -2.04 -2.16
CA TYR A 44 7.39 -1.02 -3.15
C TYR A 44 8.48 -1.42 -4.14
N LEU A 45 9.32 -2.37 -3.77
CA LEU A 45 10.48 -2.75 -4.59
C LEU A 45 10.10 -3.30 -5.97
N ASN A 46 8.99 -4.03 -6.04
CA ASN A 46 8.54 -4.64 -7.28
C ASN A 46 7.23 -4.03 -7.80
N ALA A 47 6.76 -2.97 -7.16
CA ALA A 47 5.53 -2.31 -7.57
C ALA A 47 5.80 -1.29 -8.67
N THR A 48 4.85 -1.18 -9.60
CA THR A 48 4.89 -0.16 -10.64
C THR A 48 4.45 1.18 -10.07
N GLN A 49 3.47 1.16 -9.18
CA GLN A 49 2.93 2.37 -8.57
C GLN A 49 2.15 2.03 -7.30
N THR A 50 1.76 3.05 -6.56
CA THR A 50 0.90 2.90 -5.40
C THR A 50 -0.55 2.76 -5.85
N VAL A 51 -1.26 1.81 -5.24
CA VAL A 51 -2.71 1.68 -5.38
C VAL A 51 -3.31 2.04 -4.02
N PHE A 52 -3.72 3.29 -3.87
CA PHE A 52 -4.16 3.80 -2.57
C PHE A 52 -5.63 3.46 -2.28
N GLY A 53 -6.51 3.81 -3.18
CA GLY A 53 -7.92 3.60 -2.99
C GLY A 53 -8.75 4.41 -3.97
N ASP A 54 -10.05 4.15 -3.97
CA ASP A 54 -10.99 4.84 -4.83
C ASP A 54 -12.36 4.88 -4.16
N GLY A 55 -13.19 5.85 -4.54
CA GLY A 55 -14.53 5.99 -4.02
C GLY A 55 -14.69 7.21 -3.11
N PRO A 56 -15.93 7.44 -2.64
CA PRO A 56 -16.24 8.61 -1.82
C PRO A 56 -15.64 8.50 -0.43
N GLY A 57 -15.28 9.65 0.15
CA GLY A 57 -14.67 9.72 1.47
C GLY A 57 -15.61 9.33 2.61
N HIS A 58 -16.92 9.31 2.37
CA HIS A 58 -17.94 8.95 3.35
C HIS A 58 -18.77 7.76 2.88
N ALA A 59 -18.09 6.72 2.43
CA ALA A 59 -18.75 5.52 1.94
C ALA A 59 -19.41 4.75 3.08
N SER A 60 -20.58 4.16 2.82
CA SER A 60 -21.27 3.31 3.79
C SER A 60 -20.62 1.94 3.94
N VAL A 61 -19.89 1.50 2.91
CA VAL A 61 -19.20 0.23 2.90
C VAL A 61 -17.77 0.46 2.41
N MET A 62 -16.81 -0.16 3.07
CA MET A 62 -15.41 -0.08 2.68
C MET A 62 -14.89 -1.50 2.43
N LEU A 63 -14.28 -1.72 1.27
CA LEU A 63 -13.62 -2.97 0.95
C LEU A 63 -12.11 -2.77 1.08
N VAL A 64 -11.47 -3.64 1.85
CA VAL A 64 -10.04 -3.55 2.10
C VAL A 64 -9.37 -4.82 1.61
N GLY A 65 -8.45 -4.67 0.66
CA GLY A 65 -7.63 -5.76 0.17
C GLY A 65 -6.26 -5.72 0.80
N GLU A 66 -5.67 -6.89 0.96
CA GLU A 66 -4.35 -6.99 1.57
C GLU A 66 -3.27 -6.39 0.68
N GLN A 67 -3.34 -6.65 -0.61
CA GLN A 67 -2.29 -6.27 -1.54
C GLN A 67 -2.87 -6.17 -2.95
N PRO A 68 -2.47 -5.13 -3.72
CA PRO A 68 -2.86 -5.05 -5.12
C PRO A 68 -2.32 -6.21 -5.94
N GLY A 69 -3.12 -6.72 -6.86
CA GLY A 69 -2.65 -7.68 -7.85
C GLY A 69 -1.95 -6.99 -9.00
N ASP A 70 -1.53 -7.79 -9.99
CA ASP A 70 -0.78 -7.26 -11.13
C ASP A 70 -1.58 -6.23 -11.95
N ILE A 71 -2.87 -6.46 -12.12
CA ILE A 71 -3.71 -5.55 -12.90
C ILE A 71 -3.88 -4.24 -12.16
N GLU A 72 -4.12 -4.29 -10.86
CA GLU A 72 -4.24 -3.11 -10.03
C GLU A 72 -2.93 -2.31 -10.04
N ASP A 73 -1.80 -2.98 -9.96
CA ASP A 73 -0.50 -2.34 -9.97
C ASP A 73 -0.23 -1.62 -11.31
N GLN A 74 -0.66 -2.21 -12.41
CA GLN A 74 -0.50 -1.60 -13.73
C GLN A 74 -1.43 -0.40 -13.93
N LYS A 75 -2.66 -0.49 -13.45
CA LYS A 75 -3.67 0.55 -13.65
C LYS A 75 -3.68 1.61 -12.56
N GLY A 76 -3.17 1.30 -11.38
CA GLY A 76 -3.20 2.21 -10.25
C GLY A 76 -4.57 2.31 -9.57
N GLU A 77 -5.46 1.38 -9.85
CA GLU A 77 -6.82 1.37 -9.32
C GLU A 77 -7.09 0.09 -8.54
N PRO A 78 -7.82 0.18 -7.40
CA PRO A 78 -8.11 -1.01 -6.60
C PRO A 78 -9.22 -1.86 -7.22
N PHE A 79 -9.14 -3.15 -6.99
CA PHE A 79 -10.19 -4.11 -7.35
C PHE A 79 -10.62 -4.09 -8.82
N VAL A 80 -9.66 -3.92 -9.73
CA VAL A 80 -9.93 -3.96 -11.18
C VAL A 80 -9.54 -5.30 -11.81
N GLY A 81 -8.91 -6.19 -11.04
CA GLY A 81 -8.53 -7.51 -11.47
C GLY A 81 -9.52 -8.58 -10.99
N PRO A 82 -9.09 -9.85 -10.94
CA PRO A 82 -10.00 -10.97 -10.58
C PRO A 82 -10.70 -10.81 -9.24
N ALA A 83 -10.04 -10.24 -8.23
CA ALA A 83 -10.65 -10.07 -6.92
C ALA A 83 -11.79 -9.04 -6.92
N GLY A 84 -11.83 -8.15 -7.90
CA GLY A 84 -12.86 -7.12 -7.98
C GLY A 84 -14.10 -7.51 -8.76
N ARG A 85 -14.17 -8.73 -9.24
CA ARG A 85 -15.30 -9.19 -10.05
C ARG A 85 -16.44 -9.79 -9.25
#